data_b1b35d223e567a682ed031e7b9fc396a
#
_entry.id   b1b35d223e567a682ed031e7b9fc396a
#
_cell.length_a   1.000
_cell.length_b   1.000
_cell.length_c   1.000
_cell.angle_alpha   90.00
_cell.angle_beta   90.00
_cell.angle_gamma   90.00
#
_symmetry.space_group_name_H-M   'P 1'
#
loop_
_entity.id
_entity.type
_entity.pdbx_description
1 polymer ?
#
loop_
_entity_poly.entity_id
_entity_poly.type
_entity_poly.pdbx_seq_one_letter_code
_entity_poly.pdbx_strand_id
1 'polypeptide(L)'
;QNVYDARHTFRITDAKTAELAKYMENAYLATKVGFCTQFWFTAGQIGVDYEELRELFVLDPRVGKAHTFVYDEHPFWSSHCLDKDVPAIAEIYRMPFLQGVIDFNDSMKKRFSE
;
A
#
# COMPACT_ATOMS: atom_id res chain seq x y z
N GLN A 1 -14.79 -14.37 -16.13
CA GLN A 1 -14.50 -13.85 -16.26
C GLN A 1 -14.15 -13.31 -16.41
N ASN A 2 -14.17 -13.10 -16.54
CA ASN A 2 -13.85 -12.33 -16.69
C ASN A 2 -14.01 -11.46 -16.99
N VAL A 3 -14.53 -11.03 -16.92
CA VAL A 3 -14.72 -10.18 -17.32
C VAL A 3 -14.07 -9.43 -17.53
N TYR A 4 -13.70 -9.41 -17.09
CA TYR A 4 -12.97 -8.71 -17.20
C TYR A 4 -12.13 -8.97 -18.00
N ASP A 5 -12.21 -9.58 -18.38
CA ASP A 5 -11.70 -9.78 -19.14
C ASP A 5 -11.45 -9.37 -20.00
N ALA A 6 -11.49 -9.29 -20.39
CA ALA A 6 -11.38 -8.77 -21.10
C ALA A 6 -11.80 -8.28 -21.72
N ARG A 7 -12.40 -8.07 -21.75
CA ARG A 7 -12.84 -7.44 -22.32
C ARG A 7 -13.23 -6.52 -22.32
N HIS A 8 -13.34 -6.47 -21.55
CA HIS A 8 -13.65 -5.44 -21.51
C HIS A 8 -13.00 -4.60 -21.48
N THR A 9 -12.58 -4.93 -21.49
CA THR A 9 -12.11 -4.31 -21.57
C THR A 9 -11.67 -3.58 -22.16
N PHE A 10 -11.36 -3.43 -22.65
CA PHE A 10 -10.94 -2.69 -23.39
C PHE A 10 -11.40 -1.96 -23.93
N ARG A 11 -11.95 -2.03 -23.72
CA ARG A 11 -12.48 -1.48 -24.29
C ARG A 11 -12.54 -0.46 -24.18
N ILE A 12 -12.70 -0.32 -23.98
CA ILE A 12 -12.86 0.65 -24.09
C ILE A 12 -13.11 1.47 -23.15
N THR A 13 -12.72 1.40 -22.28
CA THR A 13 -12.74 2.30 -21.23
C THR A 13 -12.10 3.55 -21.62
N ASP A 14 -12.56 4.65 -21.17
CA ASP A 14 -11.93 5.89 -21.52
C ASP A 14 -10.62 6.05 -20.75
N ALA A 15 -9.81 6.99 -21.23
CA ALA A 15 -8.49 7.18 -20.65
C ALA A 15 -8.53 7.58 -19.20
N LYS A 16 -9.56 8.32 -18.83
CA LYS A 16 -9.70 8.80 -17.47
C LYS A 16 -9.91 7.64 -16.50
N THR A 17 -10.78 6.71 -16.86
CA THR A 17 -11.04 5.55 -16.04
C THR A 17 -9.80 4.67 -15.92
N ALA A 18 -9.11 4.46 -17.03
CA ALA A 18 -7.92 3.62 -17.01
C ALA A 18 -6.83 4.22 -16.15
N GLU A 19 -6.67 5.53 -16.24
CA GLU A 19 -5.65 6.21 -15.48
C GLU A 19 -5.97 6.16 -13.97
N LEU A 20 -7.23 6.37 -13.63
CA LEU A 20 -7.62 6.31 -12.23
C LEU A 20 -7.43 4.91 -11.66
N ALA A 21 -7.70 3.88 -12.47
CA ALA A 21 -7.50 2.51 -12.02
C ALA A 21 -6.04 2.26 -11.66
N LYS A 22 -5.14 2.81 -12.45
CA LYS A 22 -3.71 2.65 -12.17
C LYS A 22 -3.32 3.33 -10.86
N TYR A 23 -3.82 4.54 -10.66
CA TYR A 23 -3.55 5.24 -9.39
C TYR A 23 -4.15 4.49 -8.21
N MET A 24 -5.33 3.89 -8.41
CA MET A 24 -5.97 3.14 -7.35
C MET A 24 -5.14 1.92 -6.96
N GLU A 25 -4.56 1.23 -7.94
CA GLU A 25 -3.68 0.10 -7.66
C GLU A 25 -2.48 0.53 -6.83
N ASN A 26 -1.83 1.60 -7.25
CA ASN A 26 -0.64 2.07 -6.54
C ASN A 26 -0.98 2.54 -5.14
N ALA A 27 -2.10 3.23 -5.00
CA ALA A 27 -2.54 3.69 -3.69
C ALA A 27 -2.87 2.52 -2.76
N TYR A 28 -3.44 1.45 -3.33
CA TYR A 28 -3.74 0.27 -2.55
C TYR A 28 -2.47 -0.39 -2.04
N LEU A 29 -1.48 -0.53 -2.92
CA LEU A 29 -0.20 -1.14 -2.51
C LEU A 29 0.47 -0.33 -1.42
N ALA A 30 0.49 0.99 -1.58
CA ALA A 30 1.07 1.85 -0.56
C ALA A 30 0.33 1.71 0.77
N THR A 31 -0.99 1.62 0.70
CA THR A 31 -1.82 1.45 1.88
C THR A 31 -1.52 0.12 2.57
N LYS A 32 -1.39 -0.94 1.79
CA LYS A 32 -1.13 -2.25 2.35
C LYS A 32 0.23 -2.30 3.04
N VAL A 33 1.24 -1.74 2.40
CA VAL A 33 2.57 -1.67 3.01
C VAL A 33 2.53 -0.87 4.31
N GLY A 34 1.88 0.29 4.27
CA GLY A 34 1.77 1.14 5.46
C GLY A 34 1.02 0.46 6.58
N PHE A 35 -0.05 -0.24 6.24
CA PHE A 35 -0.84 -0.97 7.21
C PHE A 35 0.03 -2.01 7.93
N CYS A 36 0.77 -2.78 7.16
CA CYS A 36 1.62 -3.81 7.75
C CYS A 36 2.76 -3.21 8.55
N THR A 37 3.33 -2.10 8.08
CA THR A 37 4.38 -1.41 8.82
C THR A 37 3.87 -0.94 10.18
N GLN A 38 2.63 -0.44 10.22
CA GLN A 38 2.05 -0.01 11.49
C GLN A 38 2.00 -1.17 12.48
N PHE A 39 1.59 -2.34 12.03
CA PHE A 39 1.50 -3.50 12.91
C PHE A 39 2.87 -4.06 13.26
N TRP A 40 3.82 -3.94 12.35
CA TRP A 40 5.21 -4.28 12.65
C TRP A 40 5.73 -3.42 13.80
N PHE A 41 5.47 -2.12 13.72
CA PHE A 41 5.92 -1.19 14.74
C PHE A 41 5.25 -1.49 16.09
N THR A 42 3.94 -1.71 16.05
CA THR A 42 3.18 -2.00 17.25
C THR A 42 3.63 -3.33 17.88
N ALA A 43 3.86 -4.34 17.04
CA ALA A 43 4.34 -5.63 17.51
C ALA A 43 5.66 -5.47 18.27
N GLY A 44 6.56 -4.66 17.73
CA GLY A 44 7.82 -4.41 18.41
C GLY A 44 7.64 -3.75 19.75
N GLN A 45 6.64 -2.88 19.88
CA GLN A 45 6.40 -2.19 21.14
C GLN A 45 5.88 -3.11 22.22
N ILE A 46 5.16 -4.16 21.87
CA ILE A 46 4.57 -5.04 22.87
C ILE A 46 5.23 -6.42 22.91
N GLY A 47 6.37 -6.58 22.25
CA GLY A 47 7.14 -7.81 22.34
C GLY A 47 6.62 -8.96 21.51
N VAL A 48 5.93 -8.67 20.42
CA VAL A 48 5.42 -9.69 19.49
C VAL A 48 6.32 -9.73 18.28
N ASP A 49 6.63 -10.94 17.83
CA ASP A 49 7.42 -11.12 16.61
C ASP A 49 6.54 -10.91 15.40
N TYR A 50 6.90 -9.94 14.55
CA TYR A 50 6.05 -9.63 13.40
C TYR A 50 5.94 -10.79 12.42
N GLU A 51 7.00 -11.57 12.25
CA GLU A 51 6.93 -12.70 11.34
C GLU A 51 5.85 -13.69 11.75
N GLU A 52 5.77 -13.99 13.04
CA GLU A 52 4.74 -14.89 13.53
C GLU A 52 3.36 -14.25 13.36
N LEU A 53 3.26 -12.98 13.67
CA LEU A 53 2.01 -12.26 13.51
C LEU A 53 1.57 -12.28 12.05
N ARG A 54 2.50 -12.01 11.16
CA ARG A 54 2.21 -11.99 9.74
C ARG A 54 1.73 -13.35 9.24
N GLU A 55 2.36 -14.43 9.69
CA GLU A 55 1.96 -15.77 9.25
C GLU A 55 0.52 -16.07 9.63
N LEU A 56 0.11 -15.66 10.81
CA LEU A 56 -1.29 -15.83 11.21
C LEU A 56 -2.21 -14.96 10.37
N PHE A 57 -1.79 -13.73 10.13
CA PHE A 57 -2.58 -12.77 9.39
C PHE A 57 -2.88 -13.27 7.97
N VAL A 58 -1.87 -13.81 7.29
CA VAL A 58 -2.06 -14.21 5.90
C VAL A 58 -2.74 -15.58 5.76
N LEU A 59 -3.07 -16.24 6.85
CA LEU A 59 -3.88 -17.45 6.78
C LEU A 59 -5.28 -17.13 6.27
N ASP A 60 -5.77 -15.94 6.50
CA ASP A 60 -7.07 -15.53 5.99
C ASP A 60 -6.93 -15.30 4.49
N PRO A 61 -7.63 -16.09 3.66
CA PRO A 61 -7.45 -15.97 2.21
C PRO A 61 -7.85 -14.61 1.64
N ARG A 62 -8.60 -13.81 2.39
CA ARG A 62 -8.97 -12.49 1.94
C ARG A 62 -7.80 -11.51 2.00
N VAL A 63 -6.74 -11.86 2.71
CA VAL A 63 -5.62 -10.93 2.92
C VAL A 63 -4.68 -10.89 1.74
N GLY A 64 -4.26 -12.05 1.24
CA GLY A 64 -3.22 -12.11 0.22
C GLY A 64 -1.86 -11.84 0.85
N LYS A 65 -0.85 -12.55 0.37
CA LYS A 65 0.48 -12.47 0.97
C LYS A 65 1.32 -11.33 0.45
N ALA A 66 1.00 -10.84 -0.74
CA ALA A 66 1.83 -9.82 -1.37
C ALA A 66 1.87 -8.56 -0.53
N HIS A 67 3.05 -8.00 -0.40
CA HIS A 67 3.27 -6.71 0.27
C HIS A 67 2.93 -6.74 1.76
N THR A 68 3.04 -7.93 2.39
CA THR A 68 2.84 -8.03 3.84
C THR A 68 4.14 -8.13 4.61
N PHE A 69 5.28 -8.28 3.92
CA PHE A 69 6.58 -8.27 4.57
C PHE A 69 6.94 -6.86 5.00
N VAL A 70 7.68 -6.77 6.11
CA VAL A 70 8.24 -5.50 6.54
C VAL A 70 9.73 -5.73 6.77
N TYR A 71 10.55 -4.93 6.13
CA TYR A 71 12.00 -5.03 6.26
C TYR A 71 12.48 -4.13 7.38
N ASP A 72 13.20 -4.70 8.34
CA ASP A 72 13.59 -3.96 9.54
C ASP A 72 14.37 -2.68 9.23
N GLU A 73 15.21 -2.72 8.19
CA GLU A 73 15.99 -1.53 7.83
C GLU A 73 15.24 -0.57 6.93
N HIS A 74 14.07 -0.95 6.45
CA HIS A 74 13.36 -0.15 5.45
C HIS A 74 11.86 -0.37 5.61
N PRO A 75 11.30 -0.02 6.79
CA PRO A 75 9.89 -0.31 7.07
C PRO A 75 8.96 0.76 6.54
N PHE A 76 9.02 0.99 5.23
CA PHE A 76 8.18 1.98 4.57
C PHE A 76 8.20 1.70 3.07
N TRP A 77 7.27 2.32 2.35
CA TRP A 77 7.30 2.18 0.89
C TRP A 77 8.11 3.33 0.29
N SER A 78 8.88 2.99 -0.72
CA SER A 78 9.76 3.93 -1.37
C SER A 78 10.14 3.40 -2.73
N SER A 79 9.21 3.42 -3.67
CA SER A 79 9.48 3.07 -5.04
C SER A 79 9.23 4.30 -5.89
N HIS A 80 9.81 4.30 -7.08
CA HIS A 80 9.63 5.44 -7.97
C HIS A 80 8.16 5.72 -8.23
N CYS A 81 7.38 4.67 -8.50
CA CYS A 81 5.98 4.84 -8.82
C CYS A 81 5.17 5.31 -7.62
N LEU A 82 5.37 4.66 -6.46
CA LEU A 82 4.56 5.00 -5.29
C LEU A 82 4.90 6.39 -4.78
N ASP A 83 6.18 6.73 -4.75
CA ASP A 83 6.60 8.05 -4.25
C ASP A 83 6.07 9.18 -5.12
N LYS A 84 5.86 8.91 -6.39
CA LYS A 84 5.38 9.93 -7.32
C LYS A 84 3.86 9.95 -7.39
N ASP A 85 3.25 8.79 -7.63
CA ASP A 85 1.83 8.73 -7.96
C ASP A 85 0.92 8.93 -6.76
N VAL A 86 1.29 8.36 -5.60
CA VAL A 86 0.39 8.40 -4.46
C VAL A 86 0.23 9.83 -3.92
N PRO A 87 1.33 10.59 -3.68
CA PRO A 87 1.13 11.96 -3.26
C PRO A 87 0.46 12.83 -4.31
N ALA A 88 0.72 12.56 -5.59
CA ALA A 88 0.15 13.38 -6.65
C ALA A 88 -1.36 13.30 -6.67
N ILE A 89 -1.92 12.08 -6.61
CA ILE A 89 -3.36 11.95 -6.68
C ILE A 89 -4.03 12.43 -5.41
N ALA A 90 -3.37 12.25 -4.27
CA ALA A 90 -3.93 12.72 -3.00
C ALA A 90 -4.05 14.23 -2.99
N GLU A 91 -3.09 14.91 -3.58
CA GLU A 91 -3.11 16.37 -3.62
C GLU A 91 -4.16 16.89 -4.58
N ILE A 92 -4.29 16.26 -5.74
CA ILE A 92 -5.22 16.74 -6.76
C ILE A 92 -6.67 16.62 -6.28
N TYR A 93 -7.01 15.53 -5.62
CA TYR A 93 -8.40 15.23 -5.30
C TYR A 93 -8.74 15.29 -3.82
N ARG A 94 -7.79 15.69 -2.98
CA ARG A 94 -8.04 15.81 -1.55
C ARG A 94 -8.58 14.53 -0.96
N MET A 95 -7.70 13.56 -0.79
CA MET A 95 -8.07 12.24 -0.31
C MET A 95 -7.52 12.06 1.10
N PRO A 96 -8.30 12.37 2.12
CA PRO A 96 -7.78 12.34 3.50
C PRO A 96 -7.29 10.96 3.94
N PHE A 97 -7.94 9.90 3.50
CA PHE A 97 -7.47 8.57 3.83
C PHE A 97 -6.06 8.35 3.30
N LEU A 98 -5.87 8.70 2.03
CA LEU A 98 -4.57 8.50 1.39
C LEU A 98 -3.53 9.44 1.99
N GLN A 99 -3.96 10.64 2.36
CA GLN A 99 -3.03 11.57 2.99
C GLN A 99 -2.50 10.99 4.30
N GLY A 100 -3.36 10.29 5.06
CA GLY A 100 -2.91 9.62 6.27
C GLY A 100 -1.87 8.55 5.99
N VAL A 101 -2.08 7.79 4.92
CA VAL A 101 -1.12 6.77 4.51
C VAL A 101 0.23 7.42 4.18
N ILE A 102 0.18 8.52 3.44
CA ILE A 102 1.40 9.25 3.06
C ILE A 102 2.12 9.80 4.29
N ASP A 103 1.36 10.44 5.17
CA ASP A 103 1.96 11.04 6.36
C ASP A 103 2.60 9.99 7.25
N PHE A 104 1.94 8.85 7.41
CA PHE A 104 2.53 7.77 8.18
C PHE A 104 3.81 7.27 7.53
N ASN A 105 3.78 7.08 6.21
CA ASN A 105 4.97 6.63 5.50
C ASN A 105 6.13 7.60 5.66
N ASP A 106 5.83 8.90 5.56
CA ASP A 106 6.87 9.92 5.73
C ASP A 106 7.46 9.88 7.13
N SER A 107 6.62 9.65 8.14
CA SER A 107 7.13 9.59 9.51
C SER A 107 8.02 8.37 9.71
N MET A 108 7.71 7.24 9.05
CA MET A 108 8.54 6.06 9.17
C MET A 108 9.85 6.23 8.43
N LYS A 109 9.82 6.88 7.26
CA LYS A 109 11.05 7.21 6.56
C LYS A 109 11.98 8.06 7.43
N LYS A 110 11.40 9.06 8.06
CA LYS A 110 12.17 9.95 8.89
C LYS A 110 12.78 9.22 10.08
N ARG A 111 12.03 8.30 10.67
CA ARG A 111 12.47 7.58 11.84
C ARG A 111 13.55 6.55 11.52
N PHE A 112 13.43 5.86 10.40
CA PHE A 112 14.30 4.72 10.09
C PHE A 112 15.24 4.92 8.94
N SER A 113 15.20 6.06 8.27
CA SER A 113 16.11 6.35 7.20
C SER A 113 17.24 7.16 7.79
N GLU A 114 18.40 6.69 7.58
CA GLU A 114 19.35 7.36 8.28
C GLU A 114 20.49 7.60 7.60
#